data_c195a8991fcf68cbe8dc2ae6df7f65d6
#
_entry.id   c195a8991fcf68cbe8dc2ae6df7f65d6
#
_cell.length_a   1.000
_cell.length_b   1.000
_cell.length_c   1.000
_cell.angle_alpha   90.00
_cell.angle_beta   90.00
_cell.angle_gamma   90.00
#
_symmetry.space_group_name_H-M   'P 1'
#
loop_
_entity.id
_entity.type
_entity.pdbx_description
1 polymer ?
#
loop_
_entity_poly.entity_id
_entity_poly.type
_entity_poly.pdbx_seq_one_letter_code
_entity_poly.pdbx_strand_id
1 'polypeptide(L)'
;MKKFLCFSLILLAFACASDPQKEMEKAIVGEWCNPYTYQSTGELKGFHFKKGGDCEAINIPSLELESWEIKDGYLIVKGQEVTEEGTKEVYETKERIGLLTQDSLSLVVQEANPRLAFLYINAKKIKK
;
A
#
# COMPACT_ATOMS: atom_id res chain seq x y z
N MET A 1 10.66 40.10 19.85
CA MET A 1 9.64 39.13 20.17
C MET A 1 8.70 38.81 19.01
N LYS A 2 8.17 39.80 18.33
CA LYS A 2 7.28 39.56 17.17
C LYS A 2 7.97 38.83 16.03
N LYS A 3 9.24 39.09 15.79
CA LYS A 3 10.03 38.40 14.76
C LYS A 3 10.22 36.91 15.07
N PHE A 4 10.29 36.60 16.34
CA PHE A 4 10.45 35.23 16.82
C PHE A 4 9.21 34.39 16.51
N LEU A 5 8.03 34.94 16.75
CA LEU A 5 6.76 34.26 16.48
C LEU A 5 6.53 34.01 14.99
N CYS A 6 6.85 34.96 14.14
CA CYS A 6 6.72 34.79 12.70
C CYS A 6 7.64 33.68 12.18
N PHE A 7 8.85 33.60 12.72
CA PHE A 7 9.81 32.58 12.35
C PHE A 7 9.32 31.17 12.71
N SER A 8 8.73 31.04 13.90
CA SER A 8 8.18 29.77 14.36
C SER A 8 7.03 29.28 13.48
N LEU A 9 6.17 30.20 13.05
CA LEU A 9 5.06 29.85 12.17
C LEU A 9 5.52 29.36 10.80
N ILE A 10 6.56 29.98 10.26
CA ILE A 10 7.12 29.55 8.98
C ILE A 10 7.70 28.14 9.08
N LEU A 11 8.39 27.83 10.16
CA LEU A 11 8.95 26.50 10.38
C LEU A 11 7.86 25.43 10.50
N LEU A 12 6.79 25.73 11.19
CA LEU A 12 5.66 24.79 11.32
C LEU A 12 5.01 24.50 9.98
N ALA A 13 4.78 25.52 9.16
CA ALA A 13 4.21 25.35 7.85
C ALA A 13 5.10 24.48 6.95
N PHE A 14 6.41 24.67 7.04
CA PHE A 14 7.37 23.90 6.27
C PHE A 14 7.40 22.44 6.70
N ALA A 15 7.34 22.17 8.00
CA ALA A 15 7.32 20.82 8.54
C ALA A 15 6.06 20.06 8.09
N CYS A 16 4.90 20.72 8.07
CA CYS A 16 3.65 20.10 7.63
C CYS A 16 3.65 19.77 6.14
N ALA A 17 4.37 20.53 5.32
CA ALA A 17 4.41 20.34 3.88
C ALA A 17 5.33 19.21 3.44
N SER A 18 6.19 18.70 4.32
CA SER A 18 7.29 17.81 3.94
C SER A 18 7.29 16.43 4.62
N ASP A 19 6.12 15.93 5.02
CA ASP A 19 6.04 14.60 5.63
C ASP A 19 5.83 13.53 4.54
N PRO A 20 6.90 12.81 4.12
CA PRO A 20 6.80 11.82 3.05
C PRO A 20 5.95 10.61 3.43
N GLN A 21 5.91 10.24 4.70
CA GLN A 21 5.10 9.10 5.13
C GLN A 21 3.61 9.37 4.96
N LYS A 22 3.16 10.55 5.33
CA LYS A 22 1.75 10.93 5.15
C LYS A 22 1.36 11.00 3.68
N GLU A 23 2.26 11.46 2.83
CA GLU A 23 2.03 11.49 1.40
C GLU A 23 1.88 10.08 0.83
N MET A 24 2.70 9.14 1.28
CA MET A 24 2.60 7.74 0.87
C MET A 24 1.31 7.11 1.34
N GLU A 25 0.90 7.40 2.57
CA GLU A 25 -0.36 6.88 3.12
C GLU A 25 -1.57 7.35 2.32
N LYS A 26 -1.57 8.61 1.88
CA LYS A 26 -2.63 9.14 1.02
C LYS A 26 -2.61 8.52 -0.36
N ALA A 27 -1.42 8.36 -0.92
CA ALA A 27 -1.24 7.86 -2.27
C ALA A 27 -1.65 6.40 -2.41
N ILE A 28 -1.47 5.59 -1.37
CA ILE A 28 -1.76 4.16 -1.42
C ILE A 28 -3.24 3.84 -1.21
N VAL A 29 -4.03 4.75 -0.66
CA VAL A 29 -5.47 4.52 -0.47
C VAL A 29 -6.13 4.28 -1.82
N GLY A 30 -6.77 3.11 -1.97
CA GLY A 30 -7.42 2.73 -3.22
C GLY A 30 -7.28 1.25 -3.51
N GLU A 31 -7.64 0.86 -4.72
CA GLU A 31 -7.60 -0.51 -5.17
C GLU A 31 -6.41 -0.75 -6.09
N TRP A 32 -5.59 -1.74 -5.74
CA TRP A 32 -4.35 -2.07 -6.46
C TRP A 32 -4.40 -3.52 -6.89
N CYS A 33 -4.36 -3.76 -8.20
CA CYS A 33 -4.55 -5.10 -8.74
C CYS A 33 -3.40 -5.51 -9.65
N ASN A 34 -3.20 -6.82 -9.76
CA ASN A 34 -2.18 -7.40 -10.61
C ASN A 34 -2.63 -7.33 -12.07
N PRO A 35 -1.91 -6.60 -12.94
CA PRO A 35 -2.31 -6.45 -14.33
C PRO A 35 -2.20 -7.74 -15.14
N TYR A 36 -1.25 -8.61 -14.80
CA TYR A 36 -1.06 -9.86 -15.52
C TYR A 36 -2.19 -10.85 -15.24
N THR A 37 -2.67 -10.88 -14.00
CA THR A 37 -3.84 -11.69 -13.66
C THR A 37 -5.08 -11.22 -14.42
N TYR A 38 -5.27 -9.92 -14.53
CA TYR A 38 -6.38 -9.37 -15.29
C TYR A 38 -6.30 -9.73 -16.77
N GLN A 39 -5.11 -9.65 -17.35
CA GLN A 39 -4.90 -10.02 -18.75
C GLN A 39 -5.21 -11.48 -19.03
N SER A 40 -4.88 -12.38 -18.10
CA SER A 40 -5.06 -13.81 -18.31
C SER A 40 -6.43 -14.34 -17.92
N THR A 41 -7.10 -13.73 -16.94
CA THR A 41 -8.37 -14.25 -16.41
C THR A 41 -9.56 -13.32 -16.59
N GLY A 42 -9.32 -12.03 -16.84
CA GLY A 42 -10.37 -11.02 -16.86
C GLY A 42 -10.82 -10.58 -15.48
N GLU A 43 -10.23 -11.12 -14.42
CA GLU A 43 -10.57 -10.77 -13.04
C GLU A 43 -9.54 -9.85 -12.41
N LEU A 44 -10.03 -8.88 -11.65
CA LEU A 44 -9.19 -8.03 -10.82
C LEU A 44 -8.85 -8.77 -9.53
N LYS A 45 -7.56 -8.93 -9.23
CA LYS A 45 -7.09 -9.51 -7.97
C LYS A 45 -6.03 -8.62 -7.35
N GLY A 46 -6.18 -8.33 -6.09
CA GLY A 46 -5.23 -7.47 -5.39
C GLY A 46 -5.72 -7.02 -4.04
N PHE A 47 -5.44 -5.76 -3.73
CA PHE A 47 -5.67 -5.21 -2.40
C PHE A 47 -6.44 -3.90 -2.48
N HIS A 48 -7.32 -3.71 -1.51
CA HIS A 48 -8.02 -2.45 -1.32
C HIS A 48 -7.57 -1.86 0.02
N PHE A 49 -6.74 -0.83 -0.04
CA PHE A 49 -6.29 -0.11 1.15
C PHE A 49 -7.22 1.05 1.41
N LYS A 50 -7.85 1.03 2.58
CA LYS A 50 -8.82 2.05 2.96
C LYS A 50 -8.22 3.07 3.88
N LYS A 51 -8.71 4.29 3.83
CA LYS A 51 -8.31 5.34 4.74
C LYS A 51 -8.57 4.88 6.19
N GLY A 52 -7.62 5.12 7.07
CA GLY A 52 -7.74 4.72 8.47
C GLY A 52 -7.09 3.39 8.82
N GLY A 53 -6.52 2.69 7.84
CA GLY A 53 -5.75 1.48 8.09
C GLY A 53 -6.49 0.17 7.90
N ASP A 54 -7.73 0.20 7.41
CA ASP A 54 -8.45 -1.03 7.07
C ASP A 54 -8.02 -1.52 5.69
N CYS A 55 -8.12 -2.83 5.48
CA CYS A 55 -7.66 -3.45 4.25
C CYS A 55 -8.53 -4.65 3.89
N GLU A 56 -8.79 -4.82 2.60
CA GLU A 56 -9.52 -5.98 2.08
C GLU A 56 -8.78 -6.57 0.89
N ALA A 57 -8.91 -7.88 0.71
CA ALA A 57 -8.43 -8.54 -0.50
C ALA A 57 -9.51 -8.44 -1.59
N ILE A 58 -9.07 -8.27 -2.83
CA ILE A 58 -9.97 -8.23 -3.99
C ILE A 58 -9.88 -9.57 -4.71
N ASN A 59 -10.98 -10.33 -4.71
CA ASN A 59 -11.09 -11.63 -5.39
C ASN A 59 -10.02 -12.65 -5.01
N ILE A 60 -9.63 -12.67 -3.74
CA ILE A 60 -8.73 -13.68 -3.18
C ILE A 60 -9.44 -14.28 -1.97
N PRO A 61 -10.29 -15.31 -2.18
CA PRO A 61 -11.14 -15.83 -1.10
C PRO A 61 -10.39 -16.47 0.06
N SER A 62 -9.16 -16.94 -0.17
CA SER A 62 -8.33 -17.50 0.89
C SER A 62 -7.71 -16.46 1.81
N LEU A 63 -7.87 -15.19 1.50
CA LEU A 63 -7.18 -14.11 2.22
C LEU A 63 -8.19 -13.16 2.86
N GLU A 64 -8.19 -13.12 4.18
CA GLU A 64 -9.01 -12.20 4.96
C GLU A 64 -8.12 -11.14 5.56
N LEU A 65 -8.00 -10.00 4.90
CA LEU A 65 -7.14 -8.91 5.36
C LEU A 65 -7.87 -8.04 6.37
N GLU A 66 -7.12 -7.52 7.33
CA GLU A 66 -7.65 -6.72 8.43
C GLU A 66 -7.10 -5.29 8.42
N SER A 67 -5.79 -5.14 8.29
CA SER A 67 -5.16 -3.84 8.45
C SER A 67 -3.92 -3.65 7.59
N TRP A 68 -3.59 -2.39 7.36
CA TRP A 68 -2.35 -1.99 6.68
C TRP A 68 -1.75 -0.78 7.37
N GLU A 69 -0.44 -0.65 7.25
CA GLU A 69 0.27 0.55 7.67
C GLU A 69 1.53 0.72 6.85
N ILE A 70 2.03 1.95 6.79
CA ILE A 70 3.32 2.24 6.19
C ILE A 70 4.25 2.71 7.30
N LYS A 71 5.41 2.07 7.40
CA LYS A 71 6.40 2.40 8.41
C LYS A 71 7.79 2.28 7.82
N ASP A 72 8.56 3.35 7.87
CA ASP A 72 9.95 3.39 7.37
C ASP A 72 10.08 2.96 5.92
N GLY A 73 9.08 3.28 5.09
CA GLY A 73 9.08 2.91 3.67
C GLY A 73 8.62 1.49 3.38
N TYR A 74 8.17 0.76 4.40
CA TYR A 74 7.63 -0.59 4.26
C TYR A 74 6.12 -0.58 4.38
N LEU A 75 5.48 -1.37 3.54
CA LEU A 75 4.05 -1.64 3.64
C LEU A 75 3.87 -2.91 4.47
N ILE A 76 3.13 -2.79 5.56
CA ILE A 76 2.84 -3.91 6.46
C ILE A 76 1.35 -4.22 6.34
N VAL A 77 1.02 -5.45 5.94
CA VAL A 77 -0.36 -5.90 5.78
C VAL A 77 -0.59 -7.08 6.70
N LYS A 78 -1.67 -7.04 7.46
CA LYS A 78 -2.02 -8.08 8.43
C LYS A 78 -3.42 -8.60 8.18
N GLY A 79 -3.60 -9.88 8.47
CA GLY A 79 -4.88 -10.54 8.35
C GLY A 79 -4.75 -12.03 8.62
N GLN A 80 -5.56 -12.81 7.94
CA GLN A 80 -5.58 -14.26 8.07
C GLN A 80 -5.65 -14.91 6.70
N GLU A 81 -5.03 -16.05 6.58
CA GLU A 81 -5.11 -16.89 5.39
C GLU A 81 -5.89 -18.15 5.74
N VAL A 82 -6.87 -18.47 4.92
CA VAL A 82 -7.68 -19.68 5.08
C VAL A 82 -7.05 -20.79 4.25
N THR A 83 -6.64 -21.87 4.92
CA THR A 83 -6.02 -23.03 4.25
C THR A 83 -7.06 -23.87 3.53
N GLU A 84 -6.60 -24.81 2.69
CA GLU A 84 -7.50 -25.74 1.99
C GLU A 84 -8.32 -26.58 2.95
N GLU A 85 -7.82 -26.81 4.14
CA GLU A 85 -8.49 -27.58 5.20
C GLU A 85 -9.51 -26.74 5.98
N GLY A 86 -9.60 -25.43 5.69
CA GLY A 86 -10.52 -24.53 6.36
C GLY A 86 -9.98 -23.90 7.64
N THR A 87 -8.72 -24.16 8.00
CA THR A 87 -8.09 -23.54 9.17
C THR A 87 -7.59 -22.15 8.82
N LYS A 88 -7.55 -21.27 9.81
CA LYS A 88 -7.06 -19.91 9.64
C LYS A 88 -5.68 -19.76 10.24
N GLU A 89 -4.77 -19.19 9.45
CA GLU A 89 -3.41 -18.90 9.88
C GLU A 89 -3.12 -17.43 9.81
N VAL A 90 -2.21 -16.95 10.66
CA VAL A 90 -1.81 -15.54 10.65
C VAL A 90 -1.15 -15.20 9.31
N TYR A 91 -1.62 -14.12 8.70
CA TYR A 91 -1.02 -13.55 7.51
C TYR A 91 -0.42 -12.20 7.87
N GLU A 92 0.87 -12.04 7.60
CA GLU A 92 1.54 -10.77 7.80
C GLU A 92 2.64 -10.63 6.75
N THR A 93 2.62 -9.52 6.03
CA THR A 93 3.67 -9.19 5.08
C THR A 93 4.29 -7.85 5.43
N LYS A 94 5.58 -7.75 5.19
CA LYS A 94 6.33 -6.50 5.34
C LYS A 94 7.21 -6.37 4.10
N GLU A 95 6.83 -5.49 3.20
CA GLU A 95 7.51 -5.34 1.92
C GLU A 95 7.86 -3.88 1.67
N ARG A 96 9.08 -3.63 1.21
CA ARG A 96 9.53 -2.28 0.93
C ARG A 96 8.82 -1.74 -0.31
N ILE A 97 8.32 -0.51 -0.22
CA ILE A 97 7.72 0.17 -1.36
C ILE A 97 8.83 0.66 -2.27
N GLY A 98 8.92 0.07 -3.47
CA GLY A 98 9.92 0.46 -4.46
C GLY A 98 9.47 1.60 -5.34
N LEU A 99 8.16 1.65 -5.62
CA LEU A 99 7.55 2.68 -6.44
C LEU A 99 6.11 2.88 -5.99
N LEU A 100 5.71 4.12 -5.84
CA LEU A 100 4.32 4.46 -5.58
C LEU A 100 3.99 5.75 -6.32
N THR A 101 3.16 5.61 -7.33
CA THR A 101 2.65 6.74 -8.11
C THR A 101 1.13 6.70 -8.10
N GLN A 102 0.49 7.61 -8.78
CA GLN A 102 -0.96 7.62 -8.90
C GLN A 102 -1.51 6.35 -9.55
N ASP A 103 -0.74 5.73 -10.44
CA ASP A 103 -1.18 4.60 -11.24
C ASP A 103 -0.52 3.27 -10.87
N SER A 104 0.64 3.29 -10.23
CA SER A 104 1.47 2.10 -10.04
C SER A 104 2.00 1.97 -8.62
N LEU A 105 2.01 0.74 -8.13
CA LEU A 105 2.60 0.37 -6.84
C LEU A 105 3.52 -0.83 -7.06
N SER A 106 4.77 -0.70 -6.66
CA SER A 106 5.74 -1.80 -6.73
C SER A 106 6.23 -2.14 -5.34
N LEU A 107 6.12 -3.42 -4.97
CA LEU A 107 6.58 -3.94 -3.68
C LEU A 107 7.78 -4.85 -3.92
N VAL A 108 8.90 -4.54 -3.29
CA VAL A 108 10.15 -5.28 -3.48
C VAL A 108 10.05 -6.65 -2.80
N VAL A 109 10.27 -7.71 -3.57
CA VAL A 109 10.21 -9.10 -3.09
C VAL A 109 11.48 -9.50 -2.37
N GLN A 110 12.63 -9.05 -2.88
CA GLN A 110 13.95 -9.34 -2.31
C GLN A 110 14.78 -8.08 -2.18
N GLU A 111 15.18 -7.77 -0.96
CA GLU A 111 16.04 -6.61 -0.70
C GLU A 111 17.38 -6.70 -1.44
N ALA A 112 17.92 -7.91 -1.58
CA ALA A 112 19.19 -8.13 -2.29
C ALA A 112 19.08 -7.90 -3.79
N ASN A 113 17.88 -7.95 -4.35
CA ASN A 113 17.64 -7.71 -5.77
C ASN A 113 16.36 -6.90 -5.95
N PRO A 114 16.48 -5.55 -5.97
CA PRO A 114 15.29 -4.67 -6.10
C PRO A 114 14.52 -4.82 -7.40
N ARG A 115 15.06 -5.54 -8.39
CA ARG A 115 14.35 -5.82 -9.64
C ARG A 115 13.27 -6.87 -9.46
N LEU A 116 13.35 -7.67 -8.40
CA LEU A 116 12.32 -8.65 -8.09
C LEU A 116 11.26 -7.99 -7.23
N ALA A 117 10.21 -7.54 -7.89
CA ALA A 117 9.14 -6.80 -7.24
C ALA A 117 7.79 -7.22 -7.81
N PHE A 118 6.76 -7.18 -6.95
CA PHE A 118 5.38 -7.29 -7.42
C PHE A 118 4.92 -5.94 -7.91
N LEU A 119 4.34 -5.94 -9.11
CA LEU A 119 3.75 -4.72 -9.69
C LEU A 119 2.24 -4.78 -9.58
N TYR A 120 1.68 -3.72 -9.03
CA TYR A 120 0.23 -3.52 -8.96
C TYR A 120 -0.13 -2.23 -9.67
N ILE A 121 -1.26 -2.23 -10.35
CA ILE A 121 -1.77 -1.05 -11.06
C ILE A 121 -3.09 -0.65 -10.41
N ASN A 122 -3.34 0.65 -10.35
CA ASN A 122 -4.61 1.16 -9.87
C ASN A 122 -5.74 0.56 -10.69
N ALA A 123 -6.73 -0.03 -10.03
CA ALA A 123 -7.82 -0.75 -10.69
C ALA A 123 -8.56 0.09 -11.73
N LYS A 124 -8.67 1.39 -11.50
CA LYS A 124 -9.30 2.30 -12.46
C LYS A 124 -8.54 2.39 -13.76
N LYS A 125 -7.24 2.18 -13.73
CA LYS A 125 -6.40 2.19 -14.94
C LYS A 125 -6.45 0.87 -15.68
N ILE A 126 -6.57 -0.23 -14.97
CA ILE A 126 -6.64 -1.57 -15.58
C ILE A 126 -7.90 -1.72 -16.42
N LYS A 127 -9.03 -1.22 -15.94
CA LYS A 127 -10.33 -1.37 -16.61
C LYS A 127 -10.48 -0.54 -17.89
N LYS A 128 -9.56 0.30 -18.18
CA LYS A 128 -9.61 1.09 -19.43
C LYS A 128 -9.02 0.29 -20.63
#